data_a9658c040e211d27d34d4c5e891fa1e6
#
_entry.id   a9658c040e211d27d34d4c5e891fa1e6
#
_cell.length_a   1.000
_cell.length_b   1.000
_cell.length_c   1.000
_cell.angle_alpha   90.00
_cell.angle_beta   90.00
_cell.angle_gamma   90.00
#
_symmetry.space_group_name_H-M   'P 1'
#
loop_
_entity.id
_entity.type
_entity.pdbx_description
1 polymer ?
#
loop_
_entity_poly.entity_id
_entity_poly.type
_entity_poly.pdbx_seq_one_letter_code
_entity_poly.pdbx_strand_id
1 'polypeptide(L)'
;MDRTLKFVLATLTSNIAFAIYHLLLGLYTSSWWLLTLASYYFVLSIVRYVVLRYKSKEDFIIRFTGWMLILLSVPLVGTVILSVLRDRGHELHMIVMIAMAAYAFTKITFAIIKLIKARRSKSAILVTLRNISLADASVSIFALQRSMLVSFEGMRETEIVIMNAALGSAVCVIAFLLGANLLRNKKYSLTN
;
A
#
# COMPACT_ATOMS: atom_id res chain seq x y z
N MET A 1 1.91 -23.20 -14.57
CA MET A 1 1.87 -21.78 -14.14
C MET A 1 2.49 -21.68 -12.76
N ASP A 2 3.61 -20.94 -12.63
CA ASP A 2 4.41 -20.88 -11.41
C ASP A 2 3.58 -20.39 -10.22
N ARG A 3 3.80 -20.98 -9.04
CA ARG A 3 3.12 -20.59 -7.80
C ARG A 3 3.25 -19.08 -7.53
N THR A 4 4.39 -18.49 -7.89
CA THR A 4 4.64 -17.05 -7.77
C THR A 4 3.71 -16.23 -8.66
N LEU A 5 3.45 -16.66 -9.91
CA LEU A 5 2.57 -15.98 -10.84
C LEU A 5 1.11 -15.98 -10.34
N LYS A 6 0.60 -17.13 -9.90
CA LYS A 6 -0.75 -17.24 -9.31
C LYS A 6 -0.93 -16.29 -8.13
N PHE A 7 0.09 -16.22 -7.27
CA PHE A 7 0.05 -15.39 -6.08
C PHE A 7 0.09 -13.87 -6.42
N VAL A 8 0.88 -13.47 -7.42
CA VAL A 8 0.92 -12.06 -7.85
C VAL A 8 -0.38 -11.68 -8.55
N LEU A 9 -0.96 -12.56 -9.35
CA LEU A 9 -2.29 -12.35 -9.96
C LEU A 9 -3.37 -12.19 -8.89
N ALA A 10 -3.41 -13.06 -7.90
CA ALA A 10 -4.38 -12.96 -6.80
C ALA A 10 -4.26 -11.62 -6.05
N THR A 11 -3.04 -11.17 -5.74
CA THR A 11 -2.83 -9.87 -5.09
C THR A 11 -3.13 -8.68 -6.00
N LEU A 12 -2.94 -8.81 -7.31
CA LEU A 12 -3.33 -7.80 -8.32
C LEU A 12 -4.86 -7.65 -8.36
N THR A 13 -5.57 -8.77 -8.51
CA THR A 13 -7.04 -8.81 -8.53
C THR A 13 -7.62 -8.23 -7.24
N SER A 14 -7.05 -8.60 -6.10
CA SER A 14 -7.45 -8.07 -4.80
C SER A 14 -7.27 -6.54 -4.73
N ASN A 15 -6.14 -5.99 -5.19
CA ASN A 15 -5.92 -4.55 -5.19
C ASN A 15 -6.87 -3.81 -6.13
N ILE A 16 -7.18 -4.36 -7.31
CA ILE A 16 -8.16 -3.79 -8.24
C ILE A 16 -9.55 -3.77 -7.61
N ALA A 17 -9.98 -4.88 -7.01
CA ALA A 17 -11.27 -4.96 -6.33
C ALA A 17 -11.39 -3.91 -5.21
N PHE A 18 -10.31 -3.74 -4.41
CA PHE A 18 -10.29 -2.71 -3.37
C PHE A 18 -10.21 -1.28 -3.92
N ALA A 19 -9.52 -1.06 -5.03
CA ALA A 19 -9.53 0.24 -5.70
C ALA A 19 -10.95 0.63 -6.15
N ILE A 20 -11.66 -0.30 -6.79
CA ILE A 20 -13.04 -0.09 -7.22
C ILE A 20 -13.96 0.14 -6.00
N TYR A 21 -13.83 -0.70 -4.96
CA TYR A 21 -14.61 -0.58 -3.75
C TYR A 21 -14.44 0.81 -3.09
N HIS A 22 -13.19 1.27 -2.89
CA HIS A 22 -12.91 2.57 -2.30
C HIS A 22 -13.33 3.72 -3.21
N LEU A 23 -13.25 3.54 -4.53
CA LEU A 23 -13.72 4.53 -5.51
C LEU A 23 -15.25 4.72 -5.38
N LEU A 24 -16.01 3.64 -5.40
CA LEU A 24 -17.46 3.69 -5.29
C LEU A 24 -17.90 4.25 -3.94
N LEU A 25 -17.28 3.81 -2.86
CA LEU A 25 -17.56 4.30 -1.52
C LEU A 25 -17.17 5.78 -1.39
N GLY A 26 -16.02 6.18 -1.94
CA GLY A 26 -15.55 7.57 -1.92
C GLY A 26 -16.45 8.52 -2.70
N LEU A 27 -16.99 8.08 -3.84
CA LEU A 27 -17.96 8.85 -4.62
C LEU A 27 -19.29 8.95 -3.87
N TYR A 28 -19.76 7.86 -3.28
CA TYR A 28 -21.02 7.84 -2.53
C TYR A 28 -20.98 8.73 -1.28
N THR A 29 -19.86 8.70 -0.54
CA THR A 29 -19.69 9.48 0.70
C THR A 29 -19.05 10.85 0.47
N SER A 30 -18.69 11.19 -0.78
CA SER A 30 -17.94 12.42 -1.13
C SER A 30 -16.66 12.59 -0.31
N SER A 31 -16.00 11.49 0.05
CA SER A 31 -14.81 11.46 0.89
C SER A 31 -13.53 11.51 0.05
N TRP A 32 -12.83 12.62 0.12
CA TRP A 32 -11.52 12.81 -0.55
C TRP A 32 -10.48 11.77 -0.11
N TRP A 33 -10.54 11.34 1.15
CA TRP A 33 -9.63 10.33 1.66
C TRP A 33 -9.84 8.96 0.99
N LEU A 34 -11.09 8.51 0.83
CA LEU A 34 -11.40 7.26 0.12
C LEU A 34 -11.01 7.32 -1.35
N LEU A 35 -11.18 8.48 -2.00
CA LEU A 35 -10.77 8.68 -3.39
C LEU A 35 -9.25 8.63 -3.56
N THR A 36 -8.49 9.23 -2.65
CA THR A 36 -7.02 9.15 -2.68
C THR A 36 -6.53 7.74 -2.40
N LEU A 37 -7.19 7.01 -1.51
CA LEU A 37 -6.89 5.60 -1.23
C LEU A 37 -7.19 4.69 -2.44
N ALA A 38 -8.30 4.94 -3.14
CA ALA A 38 -8.64 4.25 -4.40
C ALA A 38 -7.56 4.49 -5.47
N SER A 39 -7.13 5.75 -5.64
CA SER A 39 -6.05 6.12 -6.56
C SER A 39 -4.73 5.43 -6.22
N TYR A 40 -4.39 5.34 -4.93
CA TYR A 40 -3.22 4.62 -4.45
C TYR A 40 -3.27 3.13 -4.85
N TYR A 41 -4.36 2.42 -4.56
CA TYR A 41 -4.49 1.02 -4.93
C TYR A 41 -4.50 0.80 -6.45
N PHE A 42 -5.06 1.74 -7.21
CA PHE A 42 -5.05 1.69 -8.66
C PHE A 42 -3.62 1.80 -9.22
N VAL A 43 -2.83 2.78 -8.79
CA VAL A 43 -1.42 2.93 -9.20
C VAL A 43 -0.61 1.72 -8.79
N LEU A 44 -0.82 1.20 -7.57
CA LEU A 44 -0.13 0.00 -7.10
C LEU A 44 -0.46 -1.24 -7.94
N SER A 45 -1.69 -1.33 -8.46
CA SER A 45 -2.11 -2.37 -9.41
C SER A 45 -1.38 -2.24 -10.74
N ILE A 46 -1.22 -1.02 -11.26
CA ILE A 46 -0.43 -0.77 -12.47
C ILE A 46 1.02 -1.20 -12.27
N VAL A 47 1.65 -0.82 -11.16
CA VAL A 47 3.03 -1.21 -10.85
C VAL A 47 3.18 -2.73 -10.82
N ARG A 48 2.26 -3.45 -10.18
CA ARG A 48 2.27 -4.93 -10.17
C ARG A 48 2.09 -5.52 -11.57
N TYR A 49 1.20 -4.96 -12.37
CA TYR A 49 0.99 -5.39 -13.76
C TYR A 49 2.25 -5.22 -14.59
N VAL A 50 2.92 -4.06 -14.50
CA VAL A 50 4.17 -3.79 -15.21
C VAL A 50 5.26 -4.78 -14.81
N VAL A 51 5.42 -5.07 -13.51
CA VAL A 51 6.38 -6.07 -13.02
C VAL A 51 6.09 -7.46 -13.61
N LEU A 52 4.83 -7.83 -13.77
CA LEU A 52 4.45 -9.10 -14.38
C LEU A 52 4.73 -9.13 -15.89
N ARG A 53 4.46 -8.02 -16.57
CA ARG A 53 4.55 -7.94 -18.04
C ARG A 53 6.00 -7.89 -18.54
N TYR A 54 6.85 -7.19 -17.81
CA TYR A 54 8.24 -6.92 -18.22
C TYR A 54 9.28 -7.73 -17.43
N LYS A 55 8.96 -8.97 -17.05
CA LYS A 55 9.82 -9.85 -16.22
C LYS A 55 11.25 -9.99 -16.72
N SER A 56 11.47 -9.93 -18.04
CA SER A 56 12.80 -10.06 -18.67
C SER A 56 13.66 -8.80 -18.54
N LYS A 57 13.10 -7.66 -18.14
CA LYS A 57 13.82 -6.38 -18.02
C LYS A 57 13.96 -6.00 -16.54
N GLU A 58 14.83 -6.71 -15.82
CA GLU A 58 14.98 -6.56 -14.36
C GLU A 58 15.36 -5.15 -13.93
N ASP A 59 16.28 -4.49 -14.61
CA ASP A 59 16.71 -3.11 -14.32
C ASP A 59 15.58 -2.10 -14.49
N PHE A 60 14.79 -2.25 -15.55
CA PHE A 60 13.63 -1.39 -15.78
C PHE A 60 12.61 -1.54 -14.65
N ILE A 61 12.32 -2.78 -14.25
CA ILE A 61 11.35 -3.07 -13.18
C ILE A 61 11.77 -2.45 -11.85
N ILE A 62 13.04 -2.59 -11.48
CA ILE A 62 13.58 -2.06 -10.23
C ILE A 62 13.48 -0.54 -10.21
N ARG A 63 13.96 0.13 -11.26
CA ARG A 63 13.94 1.60 -11.35
C ARG A 63 12.50 2.13 -11.41
N PHE A 64 11.68 1.54 -12.28
CA PHE A 64 10.26 1.92 -12.41
C PHE A 64 9.53 1.79 -11.08
N THR A 65 9.66 0.66 -10.38
CA THR A 65 9.01 0.44 -9.09
C THR A 65 9.55 1.37 -8.03
N GLY A 66 10.87 1.62 -7.99
CA GLY A 66 11.47 2.57 -7.06
C GLY A 66 10.90 3.97 -7.21
N TRP A 67 10.85 4.49 -8.43
CA TRP A 67 10.24 5.79 -8.72
C TRP A 67 8.75 5.83 -8.40
N MET A 68 8.00 4.79 -8.74
CA MET A 68 6.56 4.70 -8.45
C MET A 68 6.27 4.68 -6.95
N LEU A 69 7.08 3.99 -6.12
CA LEU A 69 6.92 4.01 -4.68
C LEU A 69 7.22 5.39 -4.07
N ILE A 70 8.23 6.11 -4.58
CA ILE A 70 8.50 7.48 -4.18
C ILE A 70 7.35 8.40 -4.59
N LEU A 71 6.87 8.28 -5.82
CA LEU A 71 5.73 9.06 -6.30
C LEU A 71 4.47 8.79 -5.46
N LEU A 72 4.22 7.55 -5.07
CA LEU A 72 3.10 7.16 -4.22
C LEU A 72 3.22 7.69 -2.78
N SER A 73 4.41 8.04 -2.31
CA SER A 73 4.56 8.67 -0.99
C SER A 73 3.98 10.09 -0.95
N VAL A 74 3.93 10.80 -2.08
CA VAL A 74 3.41 12.18 -2.17
C VAL A 74 1.90 12.26 -1.86
N PRO A 75 1.01 11.52 -2.54
CA PRO A 75 -0.42 11.50 -2.18
C PRO A 75 -0.67 10.95 -0.77
N LEU A 76 0.19 10.05 -0.26
CA LEU A 76 0.10 9.60 1.13
C LEU A 76 0.35 10.75 2.12
N VAL A 77 1.34 11.60 1.86
CA VAL A 77 1.53 12.83 2.67
C VAL A 77 0.28 13.70 2.60
N GLY A 78 -0.30 13.89 1.42
CA GLY A 78 -1.56 14.61 1.26
C GLY A 78 -2.71 14.00 2.08
N THR A 79 -2.84 12.66 2.11
CA THR A 79 -3.87 11.99 2.94
C THR A 79 -3.63 12.19 4.43
N VAL A 80 -2.38 12.18 4.89
CA VAL A 80 -2.03 12.46 6.30
C VAL A 80 -2.40 13.89 6.66
N ILE A 81 -2.04 14.87 5.82
CA ILE A 81 -2.39 16.28 6.02
C ILE A 81 -3.91 16.46 6.07
N LEU A 82 -4.64 15.88 5.13
CA LEU A 82 -6.11 15.93 5.13
C LEU A 82 -6.72 15.31 6.39
N SER A 83 -6.16 14.19 6.87
CA SER A 83 -6.64 13.52 8.08
C SER A 83 -6.42 14.33 9.35
N VAL A 84 -5.40 15.20 9.36
CA VAL A 84 -5.08 16.08 10.48
C VAL A 84 -5.91 17.36 10.43
N LEU A 85 -6.13 17.93 9.24
CA LEU A 85 -6.67 19.31 9.13
C LEU A 85 -8.20 19.37 8.99
N ARG A 86 -8.86 18.37 8.38
CA ARG A 86 -10.23 18.58 7.91
C ARG A 86 -11.18 17.40 7.96
N ASP A 87 -10.71 16.20 8.03
CA ASP A 87 -11.57 15.05 7.79
C ASP A 87 -11.80 14.28 9.10
N ARG A 88 -12.95 14.52 9.72
CA ARG A 88 -13.39 13.76 10.91
C ARG A 88 -13.59 12.26 10.61
N GLY A 89 -13.40 11.86 9.34
CA GLY A 89 -13.67 10.49 8.89
C GLY A 89 -15.18 10.19 8.87
N HIS A 90 -15.57 9.25 8.05
CA HIS A 90 -16.94 8.72 8.05
C HIS A 90 -16.98 7.50 8.96
N GLU A 91 -17.94 7.43 9.83
CA GLU A 91 -18.25 6.22 10.57
C GLU A 91 -18.63 5.13 9.57
N LEU A 92 -17.81 4.09 9.51
CA LEU A 92 -18.04 2.96 8.64
C LEU A 92 -18.90 1.93 9.40
N HIS A 93 -19.85 1.36 8.69
CA HIS A 93 -20.64 0.27 9.25
C HIS A 93 -19.72 -0.87 9.73
N MET A 94 -20.03 -1.50 10.86
CA MET A 94 -19.21 -2.52 11.52
C MET A 94 -18.78 -3.64 10.56
N ILE A 95 -19.65 -4.07 9.65
CA ILE A 95 -19.34 -5.10 8.65
C ILE A 95 -18.20 -4.67 7.72
N VAL A 96 -18.22 -3.40 7.28
CA VAL A 96 -17.17 -2.83 6.41
C VAL A 96 -15.83 -2.80 7.15
N MET A 97 -15.85 -2.42 8.42
CA MET A 97 -14.66 -2.35 9.26
C MET A 97 -14.04 -3.74 9.48
N ILE A 98 -14.86 -4.77 9.73
CA ILE A 98 -14.41 -6.17 9.84
C ILE A 98 -13.79 -6.64 8.51
N ALA A 99 -14.42 -6.32 7.38
CA ALA A 99 -13.88 -6.67 6.06
C ALA A 99 -12.53 -5.99 5.79
N MET A 100 -12.38 -4.71 6.15
CA MET A 100 -11.12 -3.98 6.05
C MET A 100 -10.03 -4.58 6.96
N ALA A 101 -10.38 -4.98 8.18
CA ALA A 101 -9.47 -5.63 9.10
C ALA A 101 -8.98 -6.97 8.54
N ALA A 102 -9.88 -7.84 8.12
CA ALA A 102 -9.53 -9.13 7.49
C ALA A 102 -8.62 -8.94 6.28
N TYR A 103 -8.90 -7.95 5.46
CA TYR A 103 -8.06 -7.60 4.31
C TYR A 103 -6.66 -7.10 4.70
N ALA A 104 -6.56 -6.19 5.67
CA ALA A 104 -5.29 -5.68 6.15
C ALA A 104 -4.42 -6.80 6.75
N PHE A 105 -4.99 -7.66 7.59
CA PHE A 105 -4.28 -8.82 8.16
C PHE A 105 -3.81 -9.80 7.08
N THR A 106 -4.63 -10.05 6.07
CA THR A 106 -4.26 -10.89 4.92
C THR A 106 -3.06 -10.29 4.17
N LYS A 107 -3.05 -8.98 3.93
CA LYS A 107 -1.92 -8.29 3.29
C LYS A 107 -0.65 -8.34 4.12
N ILE A 108 -0.74 -8.13 5.43
CA ILE A 108 0.39 -8.22 6.34
C ILE A 108 1.00 -9.63 6.28
N THR A 109 0.17 -10.65 6.39
CA THR A 109 0.61 -12.05 6.32
C THR A 109 1.33 -12.33 5.01
N PHE A 110 0.78 -11.89 3.87
CA PHE A 110 1.44 -12.05 2.58
C PHE A 110 2.71 -11.24 2.45
N ALA A 111 2.78 -10.04 3.01
CA ALA A 111 4.00 -9.23 3.02
C ALA A 111 5.12 -9.91 3.82
N ILE A 112 4.81 -10.49 4.98
CA ILE A 112 5.74 -11.26 5.81
C ILE A 112 6.26 -12.50 5.06
N ILE A 113 5.37 -13.28 4.44
CA ILE A 113 5.75 -14.46 3.65
C ILE A 113 6.70 -14.07 2.51
N LYS A 114 6.40 -12.99 1.80
CA LYS A 114 7.28 -12.48 0.73
C LYS A 114 8.60 -11.98 1.27
N LEU A 115 8.61 -11.33 2.44
CA LEU A 115 9.83 -10.87 3.09
C LEU A 115 10.77 -12.03 3.40
N ILE A 116 10.24 -13.13 3.99
CA ILE A 116 11.00 -14.33 4.33
C ILE A 116 11.55 -15.00 3.06
N LYS A 117 10.71 -15.18 2.03
CA LYS A 117 11.13 -15.79 0.77
C LYS A 117 12.19 -14.96 0.04
N ALA A 118 12.07 -13.63 0.04
CA ALA A 118 13.01 -12.76 -0.65
C ALA A 118 14.36 -12.65 0.06
N ARG A 119 14.44 -12.89 1.38
CA ARG A 119 15.72 -12.94 2.10
C ARG A 119 16.66 -14.03 1.58
N ARG A 120 16.09 -15.14 1.11
CA ARG A 120 16.85 -16.31 0.58
C ARG A 120 17.06 -16.26 -0.93
N SER A 121 16.48 -15.29 -1.62
CA SER A 121 16.52 -15.20 -3.09
C SER A 121 17.32 -13.99 -3.55
N LYS A 122 18.14 -14.21 -4.59
CA LYS A 122 18.87 -13.14 -5.30
C LYS A 122 18.05 -12.54 -6.45
N SER A 123 16.81 -13.00 -6.68
CA SER A 123 15.97 -12.52 -7.79
C SER A 123 15.50 -11.10 -7.58
N ALA A 124 15.82 -10.23 -8.53
CA ALA A 124 15.39 -8.83 -8.56
C ALA A 124 13.85 -8.69 -8.53
N ILE A 125 13.15 -9.56 -9.25
CA ILE A 125 11.67 -9.60 -9.28
C ILE A 125 11.09 -9.87 -7.90
N LEU A 126 11.65 -10.86 -7.17
CA LEU A 126 11.15 -11.18 -5.82
C LEU A 126 11.39 -10.05 -4.82
N VAL A 127 12.54 -9.38 -4.92
CA VAL A 127 12.86 -8.20 -4.09
C VAL A 127 11.90 -7.05 -4.39
N THR A 128 11.63 -6.79 -5.67
CA THR A 128 10.69 -5.75 -6.09
C THR A 128 9.27 -6.05 -5.60
N LEU A 129 8.77 -7.26 -5.81
CA LEU A 129 7.45 -7.69 -5.34
C LEU A 129 7.31 -7.65 -3.82
N ARG A 130 8.39 -7.92 -3.09
CA ARG A 130 8.45 -7.75 -1.63
C ARG A 130 8.22 -6.30 -1.22
N ASN A 131 8.97 -5.38 -1.84
CA ASN A 131 8.88 -3.96 -1.49
C ASN A 131 7.50 -3.38 -1.81
N ILE A 132 6.91 -3.75 -2.97
CA ILE A 132 5.52 -3.40 -3.29
C ILE A 132 4.55 -3.94 -2.23
N SER A 133 4.75 -5.19 -1.78
CA SER A 133 3.85 -5.80 -0.79
C SER A 133 4.00 -5.21 0.60
N LEU A 134 5.19 -4.76 0.98
CA LEU A 134 5.42 -4.06 2.24
C LEU A 134 4.76 -2.68 2.24
N ALA A 135 4.92 -1.90 1.16
CA ALA A 135 4.26 -0.61 1.01
C ALA A 135 2.73 -0.77 1.06
N ASP A 136 2.19 -1.74 0.32
CA ASP A 136 0.76 -2.06 0.29
C ASP A 136 0.21 -2.47 1.67
N ALA A 137 0.93 -3.31 2.42
CA ALA A 137 0.55 -3.70 3.77
C ALA A 137 0.57 -2.51 4.74
N SER A 138 1.60 -1.65 4.66
CA SER A 138 1.72 -0.46 5.52
C SER A 138 0.55 0.50 5.32
N VAL A 139 0.16 0.77 4.07
CA VAL A 139 -1.00 1.63 3.77
C VAL A 139 -2.31 0.98 4.24
N SER A 140 -2.44 -0.35 4.11
CA SER A 140 -3.63 -1.06 4.59
C SER A 140 -3.76 -1.00 6.11
N ILE A 141 -2.64 -1.03 6.86
CA ILE A 141 -2.63 -0.82 8.32
C ILE A 141 -3.08 0.60 8.66
N PHE A 142 -2.55 1.59 7.96
CA PHE A 142 -2.94 2.98 8.18
C PHE A 142 -4.44 3.22 7.90
N ALA A 143 -4.94 2.66 6.78
CA ALA A 143 -6.35 2.76 6.44
C ALA A 143 -7.25 2.09 7.49
N LEU A 144 -6.86 0.92 7.98
CA LEU A 144 -7.58 0.21 9.04
C LEU A 144 -7.58 1.00 10.35
N GLN A 145 -6.40 1.46 10.80
CA GLN A 145 -6.28 2.25 12.03
C GLN A 145 -7.18 3.49 11.98
N ARG A 146 -7.12 4.24 10.87
CA ARG A 146 -7.93 5.43 10.70
C ARG A 146 -9.43 5.11 10.82
N SER A 147 -9.89 4.05 10.15
CA SER A 147 -11.29 3.63 10.21
C SER A 147 -11.70 3.22 11.62
N MET A 148 -10.81 2.56 12.36
CA MET A 148 -11.06 2.16 13.75
C MET A 148 -11.14 3.38 14.67
N LEU A 149 -10.22 4.33 14.55
CA LEU A 149 -10.18 5.51 15.41
C LEU A 149 -11.44 6.37 15.31
N VAL A 150 -12.04 6.44 14.11
CA VAL A 150 -13.32 7.17 13.91
C VAL A 150 -14.50 6.44 14.52
N SER A 151 -14.46 5.11 14.58
CA SER A 151 -15.56 4.26 15.05
C SER A 151 -15.52 3.99 16.56
N PHE A 152 -14.42 4.32 17.25
CA PHE A 152 -14.33 4.18 18.70
C PHE A 152 -14.89 5.42 19.41
N GLU A 153 -15.96 5.22 20.17
CA GLU A 153 -16.51 6.23 21.07
C GLU A 153 -15.55 6.52 22.23
N GLY A 154 -15.44 7.79 22.61
CA GLY A 154 -14.70 8.23 23.82
C GLY A 154 -13.26 8.68 23.58
N MET A 155 -12.71 8.62 22.36
CA MET A 155 -11.41 9.22 22.05
C MET A 155 -11.53 10.72 21.78
N ARG A 156 -10.57 11.49 22.30
CA ARG A 156 -10.49 12.95 22.04
C ARG A 156 -10.04 13.19 20.59
N GLU A 157 -10.56 14.22 19.95
CA GLU A 157 -10.15 14.62 18.60
C GLU A 157 -8.61 14.76 18.47
N THR A 158 -7.97 15.34 19.49
CA THR A 158 -6.50 15.50 19.52
C THR A 158 -5.75 14.16 19.52
N GLU A 159 -6.26 13.14 20.19
CA GLU A 159 -5.66 11.80 20.22
C GLU A 159 -5.77 11.12 18.85
N ILE A 160 -6.94 11.25 18.22
CA ILE A 160 -7.17 10.73 16.84
C ILE A 160 -6.21 11.40 15.85
N VAL A 161 -6.05 12.73 15.93
CA VAL A 161 -5.14 13.49 15.07
C VAL A 161 -3.69 13.06 15.28
N ILE A 162 -3.23 12.94 16.52
CA ILE A 162 -1.86 12.52 16.84
C ILE A 162 -1.58 11.11 16.32
N MET A 163 -2.49 10.17 16.56
CA MET A 163 -2.32 8.78 16.10
C MET A 163 -2.32 8.67 14.57
N ASN A 164 -3.21 9.39 13.88
CA ASN A 164 -3.23 9.43 12.42
C ASN A 164 -1.96 10.08 11.86
N ALA A 165 -1.49 11.17 12.46
CA ALA A 165 -0.26 11.83 12.04
C ALA A 165 0.97 10.92 12.26
N ALA A 166 1.08 10.28 13.41
CA ALA A 166 2.20 9.40 13.74
C ALA A 166 2.29 8.20 12.80
N LEU A 167 1.20 7.43 12.67
CA LEU A 167 1.22 6.24 11.80
C LEU A 167 1.28 6.63 10.32
N GLY A 168 0.56 7.67 9.91
CA GLY A 168 0.58 8.17 8.54
C GLY A 168 1.99 8.61 8.12
N SER A 169 2.69 9.37 8.98
CA SER A 169 4.08 9.78 8.74
C SER A 169 5.00 8.57 8.65
N ALA A 170 4.87 7.60 9.54
CA ALA A 170 5.66 6.37 9.50
C ALA A 170 5.46 5.61 8.17
N VAL A 171 4.22 5.49 7.69
CA VAL A 171 3.91 4.83 6.41
C VAL A 171 4.49 5.59 5.22
N CYS A 172 4.44 6.92 5.22
CA CYS A 172 5.07 7.73 4.17
C CYS A 172 6.59 7.52 4.13
N VAL A 173 7.25 7.52 5.29
CA VAL A 173 8.69 7.27 5.41
C VAL A 173 9.02 5.85 4.92
N ILE A 174 8.26 4.84 5.31
CA ILE A 174 8.45 3.45 4.86
C ILE A 174 8.35 3.38 3.33
N ALA A 175 7.30 3.94 2.72
CA ALA A 175 7.10 3.91 1.27
C ALA A 175 8.27 4.59 0.54
N PHE A 176 8.70 5.76 1.02
CA PHE A 176 9.84 6.49 0.48
C PHE A 176 11.14 5.70 0.60
N LEU A 177 11.45 5.15 1.78
CA LEU A 177 12.67 4.35 2.01
C LEU A 177 12.70 3.09 1.17
N LEU A 178 11.57 2.41 0.98
CA LEU A 178 11.48 1.24 0.10
C LEU A 178 11.77 1.61 -1.35
N GLY A 179 11.25 2.73 -1.84
CA GLY A 179 11.53 3.25 -3.18
C GLY A 179 12.99 3.66 -3.34
N ALA A 180 13.52 4.45 -2.41
CA ALA A 180 14.92 4.90 -2.42
C ALA A 180 15.91 3.73 -2.34
N ASN A 181 15.62 2.71 -1.53
CA ASN A 181 16.45 1.52 -1.42
C ASN A 181 16.48 0.71 -2.73
N LEU A 182 15.35 0.62 -3.44
CA LEU A 182 15.33 -0.01 -4.76
C LEU A 182 16.21 0.74 -5.76
N LEU A 183 16.19 2.08 -5.76
CA LEU A 183 17.00 2.89 -6.67
C LEU A 183 18.49 2.86 -6.33
N ARG A 184 18.84 2.78 -5.04
CA ARG A 184 20.24 2.77 -4.57
C ARG A 184 20.91 1.41 -4.77
N ASN A 185 20.17 0.32 -4.80
CA ASN A 185 20.73 -1.04 -4.84
C ASN A 185 21.15 -1.43 -6.27
N LYS A 186 22.34 -0.95 -6.68
CA LYS A 186 23.01 -1.31 -7.96
C LYS A 186 23.37 -2.81 -8.09
N LYS A 187 23.29 -3.57 -7.01
CA LYS A 187 23.72 -4.98 -6.95
C LYS A 187 22.94 -5.92 -7.88
N TYR A 188 21.76 -5.50 -8.31
CA TYR A 188 20.92 -6.26 -9.24
C TYR A 188 21.06 -5.80 -10.71
N SER A 189 21.81 -4.70 -10.96
CA SER A 189 22.06 -4.14 -12.29
C SER A 189 23.33 -4.69 -12.97
N LEU A 190 24.16 -5.48 -12.29
CA LEU A 190 25.48 -5.88 -12.75
C LEU A 190 25.63 -7.40 -13.01
N THR A 191 24.54 -8.13 -13.17
CA THR A 191 24.59 -9.57 -13.49
C THR A 191 24.10 -9.86 -14.91
N ASN A 192 24.53 -9.03 -15.87
CA ASN A 192 24.54 -9.37 -17.29
C ASN A 192 25.91 -9.05 -17.87
#